data_2cd89cd6db4db81f8f5553c7edd21f58
#
_entry.id   2cd89cd6db4db81f8f5553c7edd21f58
#
_cell.length_a   1.000
_cell.length_b   1.000
_cell.length_c   1.000
_cell.angle_alpha   90.00
_cell.angle_beta   90.00
_cell.angle_gamma   90.00
#
_symmetry.space_group_name_H-M   'P 1'
#
loop_
_entity.id
_entity.type
_entity.pdbx_description
1 polymer ?
#
loop_
_entity_poly.entity_id
_entity_poly.type
_entity_poly.pdbx_seq_one_letter_code
_entity_poly.pdbx_strand_id
1 'polypeptide(L)'
;MKSLIKNLLKSEISILIRNSLNIKPISIKTNQENYPTTVSDAFLWRTDKGYKTKFKYSDILNFFYKIKNSWVELHFYNKNNQLLKIEKIESLNLSNELEITSEYLNDIKDYGVFYIYHFSENDKDLNNGSIISNRCYLGFSYNNNLHSFIHGNILVKFTSVNSKQKISTDIVKTSLFNNQIYTIQKYFNDFDNNELFFVNPTSKIIEFSLENKKFRLNPHCTMVVETQNSIISIKSNCLFIRPTIFSYKGKYMDVHHS
;
A
#
# COMPACT_ATOMS: atom_id res chain seq x y z
N MET A 1 -22.75 -17.12 28.48
CA MET A 1 -22.62 -15.64 28.55
C MET A 1 -21.37 -15.11 27.88
N LYS A 2 -20.14 -15.55 28.21
CA LYS A 2 -18.88 -15.07 27.55
C LYS A 2 -18.86 -15.24 26.01
N SER A 3 -19.39 -16.34 25.48
CA SER A 3 -19.47 -16.62 24.04
C SER A 3 -20.43 -15.67 23.32
N LEU A 4 -21.57 -15.37 23.92
CA LEU A 4 -22.59 -14.46 23.37
C LEU A 4 -22.08 -13.01 23.32
N ILE A 5 -21.39 -12.55 24.37
CA ILE A 5 -20.74 -11.24 24.42
C ILE A 5 -19.64 -11.16 23.36
N LYS A 6 -18.84 -12.22 23.20
CA LYS A 6 -17.78 -12.29 22.19
C LYS A 6 -18.35 -12.22 20.76
N ASN A 7 -19.49 -12.87 20.50
CA ASN A 7 -20.17 -12.83 19.19
C ASN A 7 -20.81 -11.46 18.95
N LEU A 8 -21.42 -10.85 19.95
CA LEU A 8 -21.95 -9.49 19.88
C LEU A 8 -20.85 -8.47 19.59
N LEU A 9 -19.70 -8.58 20.27
CA LEU A 9 -18.55 -7.70 20.04
C LEU A 9 -17.90 -7.90 18.67
N LYS A 10 -18.11 -9.03 18.02
CA LYS A 10 -17.66 -9.34 16.67
C LYS A 10 -18.71 -9.05 15.59
N SER A 11 -19.93 -8.67 15.99
CA SER A 11 -21.00 -8.34 15.03
C SER A 11 -20.60 -7.14 14.19
N GLU A 12 -21.11 -7.11 12.96
CA GLU A 12 -20.84 -6.02 12.01
C GLU A 12 -21.20 -4.65 12.56
N ILE A 13 -22.34 -4.57 13.24
CA ILE A 13 -22.83 -3.34 13.87
C ILE A 13 -21.89 -2.87 14.96
N SER A 14 -21.43 -3.77 15.84
CA SER A 14 -20.49 -3.41 16.92
C SER A 14 -19.12 -2.98 16.38
N ILE A 15 -18.67 -3.60 15.30
CA ILE A 15 -17.43 -3.23 14.60
C ILE A 15 -17.60 -1.84 13.98
N LEU A 16 -18.73 -1.59 13.32
CA LEU A 16 -19.05 -0.31 12.69
C LEU A 16 -19.12 0.82 13.72
N ILE A 17 -19.79 0.60 14.83
CA ILE A 17 -19.89 1.56 15.95
C ILE A 17 -18.50 1.84 16.53
N ARG A 18 -17.71 0.81 16.83
CA ARG A 18 -16.36 1.00 17.37
C ARG A 18 -15.43 1.73 16.41
N ASN A 19 -15.50 1.40 15.13
CA ASN A 19 -14.71 2.10 14.12
C ASN A 19 -15.15 3.56 13.95
N SER A 20 -16.46 3.83 14.03
CA SER A 20 -17.01 5.18 13.97
C SER A 20 -16.65 6.01 15.22
N LEU A 21 -16.57 5.37 16.37
CA LEU A 21 -16.15 5.98 17.63
C LEU A 21 -14.64 5.92 17.86
N ASN A 22 -13.88 5.33 16.95
CA ASN A 22 -12.43 5.11 17.05
C ASN A 22 -11.99 4.39 18.34
N ILE A 23 -12.82 3.51 18.87
CA ILE A 23 -12.53 2.77 20.10
C ILE A 23 -11.49 1.66 19.87
N LYS A 24 -11.29 1.25 18.59
CA LYS A 24 -10.22 0.33 18.20
C LYS A 24 -9.67 0.67 16.82
N PRO A 25 -8.35 0.53 16.66
CA PRO A 25 -7.76 0.53 15.33
C PRO A 25 -8.33 -0.68 14.57
N ILE A 26 -8.72 -0.47 13.38
CA ILE A 26 -9.15 -1.34 12.31
C ILE A 26 -9.32 -2.82 12.66
N SER A 27 -10.55 -3.29 12.59
CA SER A 27 -10.81 -4.66 12.25
C SER A 27 -10.68 -4.78 10.72
N ILE A 28 -9.68 -5.47 10.25
CA ILE A 28 -9.68 -6.00 8.90
C ILE A 28 -10.89 -6.93 8.85
N LYS A 29 -11.97 -6.45 8.25
CA LYS A 29 -13.12 -7.29 7.99
C LYS A 29 -12.80 -8.11 6.75
N THR A 30 -12.06 -9.18 6.93
CA THR A 30 -12.16 -10.27 6.01
C THR A 30 -13.52 -10.89 6.29
N ASN A 31 -14.52 -10.60 5.46
CA ASN A 31 -15.60 -11.56 5.30
C ASN A 31 -14.87 -12.90 5.09
N GLN A 32 -15.35 -13.97 5.71
CA GLN A 32 -14.87 -15.30 5.36
C GLN A 32 -15.29 -15.51 3.91
N GLU A 33 -14.45 -15.06 3.01
CA GLU A 33 -14.63 -15.30 1.59
C GLU A 33 -14.53 -16.81 1.39
N ASN A 34 -15.45 -17.37 0.65
CA ASN A 34 -15.49 -18.80 0.37
C ASN A 34 -14.39 -19.22 -0.64
N TYR A 35 -13.36 -18.39 -0.78
CA TYR A 35 -12.24 -18.61 -1.69
C TYR A 35 -10.94 -18.01 -1.11
N PRO A 36 -9.78 -18.52 -1.51
CA PRO A 36 -8.49 -17.93 -1.15
C PRO A 36 -8.35 -16.52 -1.70
N THR A 37 -7.74 -15.64 -0.90
CA THR A 37 -7.65 -14.20 -1.20
C THR A 37 -6.21 -13.74 -1.21
N THR A 38 -5.80 -13.03 -2.25
CA THR A 38 -4.51 -12.34 -2.30
C THR A 38 -4.68 -10.90 -1.87
N VAL A 39 -3.72 -10.39 -1.09
CA VAL A 39 -3.73 -9.03 -0.52
C VAL A 39 -2.52 -8.27 -1.03
N SER A 40 -2.72 -7.04 -1.44
CA SER A 40 -1.65 -6.15 -1.87
C SER A 40 -1.58 -4.89 -1.02
N ASP A 41 -0.37 -4.47 -0.73
CA ASP A 41 -0.08 -3.10 -0.33
C ASP A 41 -0.26 -2.15 -1.53
N ALA A 42 -0.41 -0.86 -1.25
CA ALA A 42 -0.21 0.19 -2.24
C ALA A 42 1.29 0.44 -2.37
N PHE A 43 1.92 -0.21 -3.33
CA PHE A 43 3.33 0.00 -3.64
C PHE A 43 3.50 1.30 -4.42
N LEU A 44 4.48 2.10 -4.01
CA LEU A 44 4.77 3.37 -4.67
C LEU A 44 5.62 3.15 -5.91
N TRP A 45 5.43 3.99 -6.92
CA TRP A 45 6.36 4.13 -8.02
C TRP A 45 6.64 5.60 -8.30
N ARG A 46 7.86 5.89 -8.75
CA ARG A 46 8.30 7.23 -9.17
C ARG A 46 9.20 7.12 -10.39
N THR A 47 8.93 7.97 -11.37
CA THR A 47 9.75 8.17 -12.57
C THR A 47 9.97 9.67 -12.85
N ASP A 48 9.43 10.52 -11.97
CA ASP A 48 9.64 11.97 -11.97
C ASP A 48 11.05 12.33 -11.48
N LYS A 49 11.51 13.52 -11.74
CA LYS A 49 12.74 14.12 -11.19
C LYS A 49 14.01 13.22 -11.26
N GLY A 50 14.10 12.30 -12.22
CA GLY A 50 15.23 11.37 -12.34
C GLY A 50 15.16 10.14 -11.43
N TYR A 51 13.98 9.83 -10.88
CA TYR A 51 13.74 8.60 -10.15
C TYR A 51 13.62 7.39 -11.06
N LYS A 52 14.07 6.25 -10.53
CA LYS A 52 13.73 4.90 -10.98
C LYS A 52 13.25 4.09 -9.80
N THR A 53 12.25 3.25 -10.00
CA THR A 53 11.71 2.37 -8.99
C THR A 53 12.05 0.92 -9.31
N LYS A 54 12.62 0.19 -8.37
CA LYS A 54 12.94 -1.23 -8.48
C LYS A 54 11.98 -2.00 -7.58
N PHE A 55 11.29 -2.98 -8.12
CA PHE A 55 10.36 -3.82 -7.40
C PHE A 55 10.88 -5.25 -7.32
N LYS A 56 11.01 -5.77 -6.09
CA LYS A 56 11.38 -7.16 -5.83
C LYS A 56 10.22 -7.88 -5.19
N TYR A 57 9.87 -9.03 -5.75
CA TYR A 57 8.74 -9.85 -5.31
C TYR A 57 9.01 -11.34 -5.49
N SER A 58 8.24 -12.15 -4.79
CA SER A 58 8.38 -13.61 -4.82
C SER A 58 7.12 -14.25 -5.38
N ASP A 59 7.29 -15.42 -6.02
CA ASP A 59 6.16 -16.31 -6.33
C ASP A 59 5.68 -16.97 -5.03
N ILE A 60 4.79 -16.28 -4.33
CA ILE A 60 4.28 -16.69 -3.01
C ILE A 60 3.48 -17.98 -3.09
N LEU A 61 2.72 -18.18 -4.16
CA LEU A 61 1.92 -19.38 -4.35
C LEU A 61 2.81 -20.61 -4.51
N ASN A 62 3.86 -20.51 -5.30
CA ASN A 62 4.82 -21.60 -5.42
C ASN A 62 5.67 -21.77 -4.14
N PHE A 63 6.15 -20.66 -3.59
CA PHE A 63 7.06 -20.71 -2.45
C PHE A 63 6.44 -21.37 -1.21
N PHE A 64 5.23 -20.98 -0.82
CA PHE A 64 4.57 -21.45 0.39
C PHE A 64 3.60 -22.63 0.14
N TYR A 65 2.94 -22.66 -1.01
CA TYR A 65 1.85 -23.60 -1.27
C TYR A 65 2.18 -24.61 -2.37
N LYS A 66 3.38 -24.52 -2.97
CA LYS A 66 3.85 -25.43 -4.04
C LYS A 66 2.97 -25.43 -5.30
N ILE A 67 2.22 -24.37 -5.50
CA ILE A 67 1.39 -24.16 -6.70
C ILE A 67 2.29 -23.62 -7.81
N LYS A 68 2.54 -24.44 -8.84
CA LYS A 68 3.51 -24.12 -9.90
C LYS A 68 2.94 -23.27 -11.04
N ASN A 69 1.64 -23.34 -11.30
CA ASN A 69 0.98 -22.62 -12.39
C ASN A 69 0.35 -21.33 -11.86
N SER A 70 1.20 -20.47 -11.33
CA SER A 70 0.83 -19.17 -10.80
C SER A 70 1.31 -18.05 -11.72
N TRP A 71 0.62 -16.93 -11.68
CA TRP A 71 1.06 -15.68 -12.29
C TRP A 71 0.74 -14.51 -11.38
N VAL A 72 1.34 -13.36 -11.67
CA VAL A 72 1.01 -12.11 -11.01
C VAL A 72 0.46 -11.10 -12.00
N GLU A 73 -0.41 -10.23 -11.54
CA GLU A 73 -0.80 -9.02 -12.25
C GLU A 73 -0.35 -7.81 -11.44
N LEU A 74 0.33 -6.88 -12.11
CA LEU A 74 0.73 -5.59 -11.58
C LEU A 74 -0.19 -4.53 -12.17
N HIS A 75 -0.95 -3.83 -11.33
CA HIS A 75 -1.91 -2.80 -11.76
C HIS A 75 -1.37 -1.42 -11.39
N PHE A 76 -0.89 -0.66 -12.37
CA PHE A 76 -0.27 0.66 -12.19
C PHE A 76 -1.29 1.78 -12.33
N TYR A 77 -1.27 2.70 -11.37
CA TYR A 77 -2.13 3.88 -11.34
C TYR A 77 -1.27 5.14 -11.14
N ASN A 78 -1.65 6.23 -11.81
CA ASN A 78 -1.02 7.53 -11.58
C ASN A 78 -1.52 8.18 -10.26
N LYS A 79 -0.99 9.36 -9.92
CA LYS A 79 -1.34 10.11 -8.71
C LYS A 79 -2.83 10.44 -8.57
N ASN A 80 -3.58 10.46 -9.67
CA ASN A 80 -5.01 10.74 -9.71
C ASN A 80 -5.88 9.47 -9.79
N ASN A 81 -5.31 8.30 -9.48
CA ASN A 81 -5.98 7.00 -9.55
C ASN A 81 -6.46 6.59 -10.96
N GLN A 82 -5.84 7.10 -12.00
CA GLN A 82 -6.11 6.65 -13.36
C GLN A 82 -5.23 5.43 -13.66
N LEU A 83 -5.85 4.35 -14.15
CA LEU A 83 -5.15 3.15 -14.56
C LEU A 83 -4.25 3.45 -15.75
N LEU A 84 -2.96 3.17 -15.62
CA LEU A 84 -1.95 3.36 -16.66
C LEU A 84 -1.67 2.06 -17.41
N LYS A 85 -1.48 0.97 -16.66
CA LYS A 85 -1.03 -0.31 -17.22
C LYS A 85 -1.47 -1.46 -16.31
N ILE A 86 -1.83 -2.59 -16.92
CA ILE A 86 -1.87 -3.89 -16.25
C ILE A 86 -0.82 -4.78 -16.92
N GLU A 87 0.12 -5.25 -16.11
CA GLU A 87 1.16 -6.18 -16.54
C GLU A 87 0.88 -7.56 -15.96
N LYS A 88 0.69 -8.56 -16.84
CA LYS A 88 0.57 -9.96 -16.44
C LYS A 88 1.91 -10.66 -16.64
N ILE A 89 2.43 -11.28 -15.59
CA ILE A 89 3.72 -11.99 -15.61
C ILE A 89 3.44 -13.45 -15.26
N GLU A 90 3.58 -14.33 -16.25
CA GLU A 90 3.29 -15.76 -16.15
C GLU A 90 4.52 -16.61 -15.82
N SER A 91 5.70 -16.15 -16.24
CA SER A 91 6.96 -16.87 -15.95
C SER A 91 7.58 -16.34 -14.68
N LEU A 92 7.21 -16.92 -13.55
CA LEU A 92 7.71 -16.52 -12.25
C LEU A 92 8.87 -17.41 -11.79
N ASN A 93 9.91 -16.76 -11.30
CA ASN A 93 10.93 -17.37 -10.45
C ASN A 93 10.53 -17.24 -8.97
N LEU A 94 11.18 -17.98 -8.08
CA LEU A 94 10.97 -17.80 -6.63
C LEU A 94 11.30 -16.39 -6.16
N SER A 95 12.25 -15.72 -6.84
CA SER A 95 12.59 -14.30 -6.63
C SER A 95 12.62 -13.60 -7.97
N ASN A 96 11.91 -12.49 -8.07
CA ASN A 96 11.74 -11.70 -9.28
C ASN A 96 12.11 -10.25 -9.03
N GLU A 97 12.56 -9.55 -10.07
CA GLU A 97 12.88 -8.13 -10.02
C GLU A 97 12.32 -7.44 -11.26
N LEU A 98 11.74 -6.25 -11.08
CA LEU A 98 11.24 -5.39 -12.13
C LEU A 98 11.77 -3.98 -11.91
N GLU A 99 12.33 -3.37 -12.95
CA GLU A 99 12.69 -1.95 -12.94
C GLU A 99 11.57 -1.14 -13.63
N ILE A 100 11.01 -0.20 -12.87
CA ILE A 100 9.94 0.69 -13.32
C ILE A 100 10.58 2.03 -13.67
N THR A 101 10.73 2.27 -14.95
CA THR A 101 11.27 3.51 -15.54
C THR A 101 10.16 4.28 -16.23
N SER A 102 10.45 5.49 -16.72
CA SER A 102 9.50 6.22 -17.56
C SER A 102 9.12 5.45 -18.80
N GLU A 103 10.10 4.83 -19.47
CA GLU A 103 9.90 4.03 -20.69
C GLU A 103 8.99 2.82 -20.41
N TYR A 104 9.16 2.17 -19.25
CA TYR A 104 8.30 1.06 -18.85
C TYR A 104 6.83 1.47 -18.70
N LEU A 105 6.57 2.73 -18.34
CA LEU A 105 5.25 3.34 -18.19
C LEU A 105 4.87 4.28 -19.35
N ASN A 106 5.32 3.98 -20.58
CA ASN A 106 5.00 4.75 -21.80
C ASN A 106 5.44 6.22 -21.72
N ASP A 107 6.67 6.45 -21.31
CA ASP A 107 7.33 7.76 -21.14
C ASP A 107 6.68 8.70 -20.10
N ILE A 108 5.89 8.13 -19.21
CA ILE A 108 5.28 8.88 -18.11
C ILE A 108 6.34 9.23 -17.08
N LYS A 109 6.53 10.56 -16.84
CA LYS A 109 7.39 11.12 -15.79
C LYS A 109 6.49 11.67 -14.67
N ASP A 110 6.05 10.78 -13.79
CA ASP A 110 5.13 11.08 -12.69
C ASP A 110 5.38 10.12 -11.52
N TYR A 111 4.46 10.06 -10.60
CA TYR A 111 4.43 9.13 -9.49
C TYR A 111 3.03 8.59 -9.26
N GLY A 112 2.93 7.49 -8.54
CA GLY A 112 1.65 6.87 -8.22
C GLY A 112 1.81 5.61 -7.40
N VAL A 113 0.83 4.72 -7.53
CA VAL A 113 0.81 3.44 -6.84
C VAL A 113 0.59 2.30 -7.81
N PHE A 114 1.02 1.13 -7.42
CA PHE A 114 0.64 -0.10 -8.08
C PHE A 114 0.31 -1.17 -7.05
N TYR A 115 -0.42 -2.18 -7.51
CA TYR A 115 -0.81 -3.32 -6.72
C TYR A 115 -0.31 -4.59 -7.38
N ILE A 116 0.04 -5.61 -6.59
CA ILE A 116 0.41 -6.94 -7.08
C ILE A 116 -0.62 -7.95 -6.59
N TYR A 117 -1.16 -8.74 -7.50
CA TYR A 117 -2.10 -9.80 -7.21
C TYR A 117 -1.56 -11.13 -7.72
N HIS A 118 -1.62 -12.15 -6.87
CA HIS A 118 -1.21 -13.50 -7.20
C HIS A 118 -2.41 -14.33 -7.60
N PHE A 119 -2.32 -14.99 -8.74
CA PHE A 119 -3.39 -15.81 -9.30
C PHE A 119 -2.90 -17.22 -9.61
N SER A 120 -3.84 -18.17 -9.58
CA SER A 120 -3.65 -19.53 -10.08
C SER A 120 -5.00 -20.10 -10.51
N GLU A 121 -5.01 -20.94 -11.53
CA GLU A 121 -6.17 -21.75 -11.87
C GLU A 121 -6.33 -22.95 -10.93
N ASN A 122 -5.24 -23.35 -10.29
CA ASN A 122 -5.19 -24.45 -9.35
C ASN A 122 -5.14 -23.96 -7.90
N ASP A 123 -6.29 -23.51 -7.40
CA ASP A 123 -6.45 -23.03 -6.02
C ASP A 123 -6.92 -24.11 -5.03
N LYS A 124 -7.05 -25.36 -5.49
CA LYS A 124 -7.58 -26.48 -4.69
C LYS A 124 -6.74 -26.80 -3.45
N ASP A 125 -5.45 -26.48 -3.51
CA ASP A 125 -4.51 -26.69 -2.40
C ASP A 125 -4.55 -25.55 -1.36
N LEU A 126 -5.35 -24.52 -1.62
CA LEU A 126 -5.55 -23.41 -0.73
C LEU A 126 -6.87 -23.58 0.04
N ASN A 127 -6.81 -23.46 1.35
CA ASN A 127 -8.01 -23.49 2.17
C ASN A 127 -8.89 -22.25 1.91
N ASN A 128 -10.19 -22.43 1.92
CA ASN A 128 -11.14 -21.33 1.92
C ASN A 128 -10.83 -20.38 3.09
N GLY A 129 -10.80 -19.07 2.81
CA GLY A 129 -10.43 -18.06 3.79
C GLY A 129 -8.91 -17.87 3.96
N SER A 130 -8.06 -18.57 3.21
CA SER A 130 -6.61 -18.29 3.19
C SER A 130 -6.36 -16.87 2.68
N ILE A 131 -5.52 -16.14 3.42
CA ILE A 131 -5.08 -14.79 3.05
C ILE A 131 -3.61 -14.86 2.65
N ILE A 132 -3.34 -14.54 1.40
CA ILE A 132 -1.99 -14.54 0.83
C ILE A 132 -1.51 -13.09 0.79
N SER A 133 -0.64 -12.76 1.73
CA SER A 133 -0.02 -11.43 1.79
C SER A 133 1.30 -11.41 1.03
N ASN A 134 1.54 -10.31 0.33
CA ASN A 134 2.75 -10.12 -0.45
C ASN A 134 3.97 -9.91 0.43
N ARG A 135 5.11 -10.44 -0.04
CA ARG A 135 6.42 -10.13 0.50
C ARG A 135 7.24 -9.48 -0.60
N CYS A 136 7.26 -8.16 -0.56
CA CYS A 136 7.85 -7.35 -1.62
C CYS A 136 8.70 -6.25 -1.03
N TYR A 137 9.69 -5.81 -1.82
CA TYR A 137 10.55 -4.67 -1.50
C TYR A 137 10.52 -3.68 -2.65
N LEU A 138 10.49 -2.40 -2.31
CA LEU A 138 10.66 -1.29 -3.23
C LEU A 138 12.04 -0.68 -3.03
N GLY A 139 12.78 -0.51 -4.11
CA GLY A 139 14.01 0.26 -4.15
C GLY A 139 13.80 1.51 -4.98
N PHE A 140 14.26 2.64 -4.47
CA PHE A 140 14.25 3.89 -5.21
C PHE A 140 15.68 4.36 -5.44
N SER A 141 16.01 4.66 -6.70
CA SER A 141 17.23 5.38 -7.02
C SER A 141 16.91 6.78 -7.53
N TYR A 142 17.75 7.72 -7.17
CA TYR A 142 17.64 9.12 -7.56
C TYR A 142 18.92 9.52 -8.30
N ASN A 143 18.78 10.07 -9.52
CA ASN A 143 19.92 10.49 -10.36
C ASN A 143 20.96 9.37 -10.58
N ASN A 144 20.52 8.13 -10.82
CA ASN A 144 21.34 6.94 -11.01
C ASN A 144 22.28 6.58 -9.82
N ASN A 145 21.96 7.04 -8.62
CA ASN A 145 22.64 6.62 -7.40
C ASN A 145 22.17 5.23 -6.93
N LEU A 146 22.74 4.77 -5.82
CA LEU A 146 22.32 3.53 -5.17
C LEU A 146 20.84 3.55 -4.81
N HIS A 147 20.22 2.36 -4.84
CA HIS A 147 18.85 2.20 -4.40
C HIS A 147 18.75 2.16 -2.88
N SER A 148 17.86 2.96 -2.31
CA SER A 148 17.37 2.77 -0.94
C SER A 148 16.10 1.93 -0.97
N PHE A 149 15.99 0.92 -0.09
CA PHE A 149 14.92 -0.08 -0.11
C PHE A 149 14.01 0.01 1.09
N ILE A 150 12.70 -0.11 0.84
CA ILE A 150 11.67 -0.29 1.85
C ILE A 150 10.77 -1.48 1.49
N HIS A 151 9.99 -1.97 2.44
CA HIS A 151 8.87 -2.88 2.18
C HIS A 151 7.56 -2.10 2.05
N GLY A 152 6.48 -2.74 1.58
CA GLY A 152 5.13 -2.17 1.63
C GLY A 152 4.68 -1.94 3.08
N ASN A 153 3.88 -0.91 3.31
CA ASN A 153 3.52 -0.52 4.66
C ASN A 153 1.99 -0.37 4.88
N ILE A 154 1.20 -0.52 3.83
CA ILE A 154 -0.26 -0.34 3.89
C ILE A 154 -0.95 -1.44 3.10
N LEU A 155 -1.57 -2.39 3.79
CA LEU A 155 -2.46 -3.38 3.20
C LEU A 155 -3.77 -2.70 2.78
N VAL A 156 -4.03 -2.56 1.50
CA VAL A 156 -5.12 -1.71 1.04
C VAL A 156 -6.15 -2.40 0.17
N LYS A 157 -5.76 -3.42 -0.58
CA LYS A 157 -6.67 -4.11 -1.50
C LYS A 157 -6.50 -5.62 -1.43
N PHE A 158 -7.60 -6.33 -1.62
CA PHE A 158 -7.61 -7.77 -1.79
C PHE A 158 -8.49 -8.20 -2.97
N THR A 159 -8.17 -9.35 -3.53
CA THR A 159 -8.97 -10.00 -4.57
C THR A 159 -8.86 -11.53 -4.44
N SER A 160 -9.74 -12.25 -5.12
CA SER A 160 -9.65 -13.71 -5.20
C SER A 160 -8.36 -14.16 -5.86
N VAL A 161 -7.78 -15.27 -5.39
CA VAL A 161 -6.68 -15.96 -6.08
C VAL A 161 -7.13 -16.54 -7.41
N ASN A 162 -8.41 -16.90 -7.53
CA ASN A 162 -8.99 -17.38 -8.78
C ASN A 162 -9.36 -16.18 -9.69
N SER A 163 -8.72 -16.10 -10.84
CA SER A 163 -8.92 -15.01 -11.80
C SER A 163 -10.35 -14.85 -12.33
N LYS A 164 -11.19 -15.89 -12.21
CA LYS A 164 -12.60 -15.85 -12.63
C LYS A 164 -13.47 -14.97 -11.73
N GLN A 165 -13.00 -14.66 -10.51
CA GLN A 165 -13.72 -13.86 -9.51
C GLN A 165 -12.92 -12.60 -9.13
N LYS A 166 -12.53 -11.81 -10.11
CA LYS A 166 -11.72 -10.59 -9.92
C LYS A 166 -12.51 -9.49 -9.19
N ILE A 167 -12.75 -9.65 -7.90
CA ILE A 167 -13.35 -8.62 -7.05
C ILE A 167 -12.25 -8.00 -6.19
N SER A 168 -11.82 -6.80 -6.55
CA SER A 168 -10.90 -6.01 -5.73
C SER A 168 -11.66 -5.17 -4.73
N THR A 169 -11.31 -5.25 -3.45
CA THR A 169 -11.98 -4.54 -2.37
C THR A 169 -10.96 -3.85 -1.47
N ASP A 170 -11.32 -2.65 -0.98
CA ASP A 170 -10.48 -1.90 -0.04
C ASP A 170 -10.61 -2.47 1.38
N ILE A 171 -9.47 -2.61 2.05
CA ILE A 171 -9.41 -3.07 3.45
C ILE A 171 -9.51 -1.89 4.41
N VAL A 172 -8.83 -0.79 4.10
CA VAL A 172 -8.74 0.37 4.96
C VAL A 172 -9.95 1.28 4.80
N LYS A 173 -10.46 1.82 5.92
CA LYS A 173 -11.61 2.71 5.95
C LYS A 173 -11.31 3.98 6.73
N THR A 174 -12.02 5.06 6.39
CA THR A 174 -12.02 6.29 7.17
C THR A 174 -12.94 6.18 8.37
N SER A 175 -12.59 6.85 9.48
CA SER A 175 -13.50 7.09 10.60
C SER A 175 -14.36 8.33 10.36
N LEU A 176 -15.62 8.28 10.75
CA LEU A 176 -16.54 9.43 10.64
C LEU A 176 -16.30 10.48 11.73
N PHE A 177 -15.81 10.08 12.91
CA PHE A 177 -15.81 10.94 14.10
C PHE A 177 -14.42 11.23 14.66
N ASN A 178 -13.37 10.67 14.10
CA ASN A 178 -12.07 10.78 14.76
C ASN A 178 -10.93 11.15 13.87
N ASN A 179 -10.21 12.09 14.41
CA ASN A 179 -8.90 12.45 13.95
C ASN A 179 -7.86 11.64 14.73
N GLN A 180 -7.19 10.75 14.06
CA GLN A 180 -5.99 10.12 14.58
C GLN A 180 -4.84 11.12 14.51
N ILE A 181 -4.06 11.17 15.58
CA ILE A 181 -2.83 11.96 15.62
C ILE A 181 -1.68 10.99 15.79
N TYR A 182 -0.71 11.06 14.89
CA TYR A 182 0.57 10.40 15.08
C TYR A 182 1.71 11.33 14.73
N THR A 183 2.81 11.15 15.41
CA THR A 183 4.00 11.96 15.25
C THR A 183 5.05 11.12 14.57
N ILE A 184 5.54 11.61 13.46
CA ILE A 184 6.71 11.06 12.79
C ILE A 184 7.90 11.78 13.37
N GLN A 185 8.73 11.02 14.05
CA GLN A 185 9.96 11.52 14.62
C GLN A 185 11.11 11.13 13.71
N LYS A 186 11.80 12.13 13.19
CA LYS A 186 12.94 11.93 12.34
C LYS A 186 14.17 12.54 12.99
N TYR A 187 15.11 11.67 13.33
CA TYR A 187 16.37 12.07 13.98
C TYR A 187 17.48 12.41 13.00
N PHE A 188 17.18 12.53 11.71
CA PHE A 188 18.19 12.80 10.72
C PHE A 188 18.37 14.31 10.52
N ASN A 189 19.09 14.94 11.45
CA ASN A 189 19.46 16.35 11.33
C ASN A 189 20.35 16.65 10.12
N ASP A 190 20.77 15.59 9.42
CA ASP A 190 21.72 15.67 8.32
C ASP A 190 21.08 15.82 6.95
N PHE A 191 19.74 15.77 6.83
CA PHE A 191 19.05 15.91 5.55
C PHE A 191 18.55 17.34 5.32
N ASP A 192 18.74 17.82 4.09
CA ASP A 192 18.40 19.20 3.69
C ASP A 192 16.89 19.37 3.46
N ASN A 193 16.23 18.34 2.94
CA ASN A 193 14.81 18.35 2.61
C ASN A 193 14.20 16.95 2.70
N ASN A 194 12.88 16.89 2.89
CA ASN A 194 12.10 15.67 2.94
C ASN A 194 10.85 15.79 2.07
N GLU A 195 10.53 14.74 1.34
CA GLU A 195 9.25 14.55 0.67
C GLU A 195 8.47 13.45 1.38
N LEU A 196 7.25 13.77 1.78
CA LEU A 196 6.31 12.84 2.41
C LEU A 196 5.33 12.36 1.34
N PHE A 197 5.40 11.10 0.99
CA PHE A 197 4.53 10.48 -0.01
C PHE A 197 3.32 9.87 0.67
N PHE A 198 2.15 10.49 0.49
CA PHE A 198 0.88 10.04 1.01
C PHE A 198 0.07 9.28 -0.02
N VAL A 199 -0.62 8.23 0.43
CA VAL A 199 -1.59 7.45 -0.35
C VAL A 199 -2.92 7.47 0.38
N ASN A 200 -4.02 7.76 -0.32
CA ASN A 200 -5.35 7.51 0.21
C ASN A 200 -5.75 6.05 -0.05
N PRO A 201 -5.77 5.19 0.95
CA PRO A 201 -6.09 3.78 0.76
C PRO A 201 -7.59 3.50 0.77
N THR A 202 -8.44 4.52 0.69
CA THR A 202 -9.90 4.37 0.87
C THR A 202 -10.67 4.90 -0.32
N SER A 203 -11.93 4.47 -0.42
CA SER A 203 -12.91 4.97 -1.40
C SER A 203 -13.55 6.31 -1.00
N LYS A 204 -13.06 6.96 0.06
CA LYS A 204 -13.55 8.26 0.53
C LYS A 204 -12.44 9.29 0.53
N ILE A 205 -12.82 10.56 0.54
CA ILE A 205 -11.87 11.65 0.70
C ILE A 205 -11.26 11.58 2.09
N ILE A 206 -9.93 11.69 2.14
CA ILE A 206 -9.18 11.86 3.39
C ILE A 206 -8.83 13.33 3.54
N GLU A 207 -9.10 13.83 4.74
CA GLU A 207 -8.59 15.11 5.19
C GLU A 207 -7.51 14.88 6.22
N PHE A 208 -6.38 15.51 6.05
CA PHE A 208 -5.30 15.47 7.01
C PHE A 208 -4.65 16.85 7.17
N SER A 209 -4.08 17.07 8.33
CA SER A 209 -3.25 18.24 8.58
C SER A 209 -1.84 17.80 8.90
N LEU A 210 -0.91 18.54 8.34
CA LEU A 210 0.51 18.44 8.61
C LEU A 210 0.90 19.78 9.22
N GLU A 211 1.26 19.74 10.51
CA GLU A 211 1.44 20.97 11.29
C GLU A 211 0.15 21.83 11.24
N ASN A 212 0.23 23.04 10.71
CA ASN A 212 -0.90 23.95 10.58
C ASN A 212 -1.53 23.97 9.17
N LYS A 213 -0.98 23.19 8.23
CA LYS A 213 -1.49 23.11 6.86
C LYS A 213 -2.49 21.96 6.72
N LYS A 214 -3.63 22.24 6.09
CA LYS A 214 -4.67 21.24 5.80
C LYS A 214 -4.53 20.75 4.37
N PHE A 215 -4.69 19.46 4.19
CA PHE A 215 -4.63 18.78 2.90
C PHE A 215 -5.88 17.94 2.72
N ARG A 216 -6.27 17.77 1.46
CA ARG A 216 -7.37 16.93 1.04
C ARG A 216 -6.87 15.98 -0.04
N LEU A 217 -7.07 14.70 0.17
CA LEU A 217 -6.63 13.66 -0.75
C LEU A 217 -7.84 12.85 -1.25
N ASN A 218 -8.09 12.91 -2.53
CA ASN A 218 -9.19 12.21 -3.17
C ASN A 218 -9.05 10.68 -3.04
N PRO A 219 -10.14 9.91 -3.24
CA PRO A 219 -10.12 8.46 -3.16
C PRO A 219 -9.03 7.84 -4.03
N HIS A 220 -8.25 6.96 -3.43
CA HIS A 220 -7.14 6.20 -4.05
C HIS A 220 -6.06 7.05 -4.74
N CYS A 221 -6.07 8.36 -4.54
CA CYS A 221 -5.04 9.26 -5.05
C CYS A 221 -3.81 9.27 -4.17
N THR A 222 -2.73 9.81 -4.72
CA THR A 222 -1.46 10.02 -4.01
C THR A 222 -1.06 11.48 -4.02
N MET A 223 -0.25 11.89 -3.06
CA MET A 223 0.25 13.25 -2.94
C MET A 223 1.64 13.25 -2.32
N VAL A 224 2.50 14.09 -2.83
CA VAL A 224 3.81 14.38 -2.23
C VAL A 224 3.75 15.75 -1.56
N VAL A 225 4.19 15.83 -0.31
CA VAL A 225 4.28 17.06 0.46
C VAL A 225 5.72 17.26 0.92
N GLU A 226 6.32 18.39 0.57
CA GLU A 226 7.67 18.75 0.99
C GLU A 226 7.67 19.35 2.39
N THR A 227 8.70 19.04 3.19
CA THR A 227 8.92 19.61 4.50
C THR A 227 10.42 19.62 4.87
N GLN A 228 10.82 20.61 5.63
CA GLN A 228 12.16 20.70 6.21
C GLN A 228 12.18 20.35 7.71
N ASN A 229 11.02 20.09 8.30
CA ASN A 229 10.92 19.82 9.71
C ASN A 229 11.38 18.38 10.04
N SER A 230 12.10 18.26 11.14
CA SER A 230 12.60 16.98 11.66
C SER A 230 11.55 16.19 12.47
N ILE A 231 10.55 16.88 13.00
CA ILE A 231 9.42 16.29 13.72
C ILE A 231 8.14 16.74 13.04
N ILE A 232 7.31 15.78 12.66
CA ILE A 232 6.10 16.04 11.90
C ILE A 232 4.92 15.40 12.63
N SER A 233 3.90 16.20 12.93
CA SER A 233 2.64 15.71 13.49
C SER A 233 1.57 15.67 12.41
N ILE A 234 0.97 14.51 12.21
CA ILE A 234 -0.10 14.28 11.25
C ILE A 234 -1.39 13.99 12.01
N LYS A 235 -2.44 14.72 11.67
CA LYS A 235 -3.79 14.49 12.18
C LYS A 235 -4.71 14.15 11.01
N SER A 236 -5.40 13.00 11.07
CA SER A 236 -6.26 12.53 9.99
C SER A 236 -7.45 11.73 10.48
N ASN A 237 -8.49 11.67 9.66
CA ASN A 237 -9.63 10.75 9.82
C ASN A 237 -9.33 9.32 9.32
N CYS A 238 -8.13 9.05 8.82
CA CYS A 238 -7.69 7.74 8.37
C CYS A 238 -6.51 7.24 9.21
N LEU A 239 -6.65 6.02 9.75
CA LEU A 239 -5.64 5.44 10.64
C LEU A 239 -4.31 5.12 9.98
N PHE A 240 -4.33 4.78 8.68
CA PHE A 240 -3.16 4.30 7.97
C PHE A 240 -2.58 5.30 6.96
N ILE A 241 -2.84 6.59 7.16
CA ILE A 241 -2.22 7.61 6.32
C ILE A 241 -0.75 7.86 6.72
N ARG A 242 0.03 6.80 6.80
CA ARG A 242 1.46 6.86 7.10
C ARG A 242 2.22 7.14 5.81
N PRO A 243 2.94 8.26 5.69
CA PRO A 243 3.69 8.54 4.48
C PRO A 243 4.95 7.66 4.39
N THR A 244 5.37 7.39 3.17
CA THR A 244 6.74 7.02 2.90
C THR A 244 7.56 8.30 2.80
N ILE A 245 8.73 8.33 3.45
CA ILE A 245 9.56 9.52 3.56
C ILE A 245 10.78 9.38 2.66
N PHE A 246 10.94 10.31 1.74
CA PHE A 246 12.14 10.48 0.93
C PHE A 246 12.94 11.63 1.50
N SER A 247 14.16 11.36 1.89
CA SER A 247 15.05 12.31 2.57
C SER A 247 16.27 12.59 1.71
N TYR A 248 16.61 13.85 1.54
CA TYR A 248 17.66 14.28 0.62
C TYR A 248 18.80 14.96 1.34
N LYS A 249 20.03 14.65 0.92
CA LYS A 249 21.26 15.37 1.28
C LYS A 249 22.09 15.60 0.02
N GLY A 250 22.07 16.83 -0.49
CA GLY A 250 22.68 17.14 -1.77
C GLY A 250 22.13 16.22 -2.88
N LYS A 251 23.00 15.39 -3.46
CA LYS A 251 22.64 14.42 -4.49
C LYS A 251 22.16 13.05 -3.96
N TYR A 252 22.29 12.80 -2.66
CA TYR A 252 21.91 11.53 -2.05
C TYR A 252 20.46 11.54 -1.58
N MET A 253 19.85 10.39 -1.61
CA MET A 253 18.49 10.18 -1.14
C MET A 253 18.42 8.89 -0.34
N ASP A 254 17.64 8.93 0.73
CA ASP A 254 17.27 7.73 1.49
C ASP A 254 15.77 7.67 1.66
N VAL A 255 15.22 6.46 1.77
CA VAL A 255 13.78 6.23 1.87
C VAL A 255 13.46 5.47 3.16
N HIS A 256 12.42 5.92 3.86
CA HIS A 256 12.04 5.39 5.16
C HIS A 256 10.55 5.17 5.27
N HIS A 257 10.17 4.28 6.20
CA HIS A 257 8.81 4.26 6.75
C HIS A 257 8.65 5.32 7.84
N SER A 258 7.45 5.82 7.94
CA SER A 258 7.03 6.67 9.05
C SER A 258 6.57 5.83 10.24
#